data_c477d46df7fa223db5b315ec7de82d8f
#
_entry.id   c477d46df7fa223db5b315ec7de82d8f
#
_cell.length_a   1.000
_cell.length_b   1.000
_cell.length_c   1.000
_cell.angle_alpha   90.00
_cell.angle_beta   90.00
_cell.angle_gamma   90.00
#
_symmetry.space_group_name_H-M   'P 1'
#
loop_
_entity.id
_entity.type
_entity.pdbx_description
1 polymer ?
#
loop_
_entity_poly.entity_id
_entity_poly.type
_entity_poly.pdbx_seq_one_letter_code
_entity_poly.pdbx_strand_id
1 'polypeptide(L)'
;MNAIEIKNLTKNFGQKQAINGLNMTVPQGAIYGFIGENGSGKSTTEKIICGLILPSGGEVKLFGKDYKDADVRAKIGVLIEQPGCFPNYSVWNNMMLQAANLGIENAAEEVRKVLKVVHMEGSASNKYKNCSLGMKQRIGIAFALLGKPSLLILDEPINGLDADGMRIMREVLTDVTQNYGCTVVISSHILGELEKIATHYGIVRGGKMIAEMTAEELNANCRTYIALKVQNTESAKAQLGRKYRRIETDEDEYVRIYDGVTAEEVVDYLYGNGIVVTEIKTRKIGLEEYYVDLMKEGR
;
A
#
# COMPACT_ATOMS: atom_id res chain seq x y z
N MET A 1 4.60 -16.34 12.17
CA MET A 1 3.15 -16.69 12.21
C MET A 1 2.43 -15.69 11.35
N ASN A 2 1.35 -16.11 10.64
CA ASN A 2 0.63 -15.23 9.72
C ASN A 2 -0.55 -14.56 10.42
N ALA A 3 -0.80 -13.30 10.11
CA ALA A 3 -1.99 -12.57 10.53
C ALA A 3 -3.18 -12.91 9.60
N ILE A 4 -2.91 -13.03 8.29
CA ILE A 4 -3.91 -13.41 7.29
C ILE A 4 -3.35 -14.53 6.43
N GLU A 5 -4.19 -15.56 6.19
CA GLU A 5 -3.96 -16.60 5.19
C GLU A 5 -5.23 -16.78 4.37
N ILE A 6 -5.13 -16.58 3.07
CA ILE A 6 -6.22 -16.77 2.11
C ILE A 6 -5.82 -17.82 1.10
N LYS A 7 -6.70 -18.82 0.87
CA LYS A 7 -6.48 -19.88 -0.11
C LYS A 7 -7.64 -19.99 -1.06
N ASN A 8 -7.35 -19.85 -2.35
CA ASN A 8 -8.28 -20.00 -3.48
C ASN A 8 -9.60 -19.22 -3.29
N LEU A 9 -9.50 -18.00 -2.72
CA LEU A 9 -10.66 -17.16 -2.47
C LEU A 9 -11.37 -16.80 -3.76
N THR A 10 -12.69 -16.97 -3.78
CA THR A 10 -13.55 -16.57 -4.90
C THR A 10 -14.74 -15.74 -4.40
N LYS A 11 -15.14 -14.76 -5.22
CA LYS A 11 -16.35 -13.97 -4.97
C LYS A 11 -17.04 -13.61 -6.27
N ASN A 12 -18.30 -14.01 -6.37
CA ASN A 12 -19.17 -13.69 -7.50
C ASN A 12 -20.29 -12.76 -7.04
N PHE A 13 -20.61 -11.75 -7.81
CA PHE A 13 -21.80 -10.91 -7.70
C PHE A 13 -22.62 -11.11 -8.98
N GLY A 14 -23.61 -12.00 -8.90
CA GLY A 14 -24.34 -12.48 -10.08
C GLY A 14 -23.37 -13.10 -11.10
N GLN A 15 -23.30 -12.54 -12.30
CA GLN A 15 -22.39 -13.01 -13.36
C GLN A 15 -20.97 -12.41 -13.28
N LYS A 16 -20.78 -11.39 -12.46
CA LYS A 16 -19.46 -10.73 -12.33
C LYS A 16 -18.62 -11.44 -11.29
N GLN A 17 -17.50 -12.02 -11.71
CA GLN A 17 -16.49 -12.57 -10.81
C GLN A 17 -15.56 -11.47 -10.34
N ALA A 18 -15.67 -11.07 -9.07
CA ALA A 18 -14.87 -10.00 -8.47
C ALA A 18 -13.54 -10.52 -7.90
N ILE A 19 -13.51 -11.77 -7.43
CA ILE A 19 -12.30 -12.46 -6.95
C ILE A 19 -12.28 -13.85 -7.58
N ASN A 20 -11.13 -14.24 -8.11
CA ASN A 20 -10.94 -15.45 -8.93
C ASN A 20 -9.75 -16.28 -8.45
N GLY A 21 -9.92 -17.04 -7.36
CA GLY A 21 -8.88 -17.92 -6.83
C GLY A 21 -7.70 -17.15 -6.21
N LEU A 22 -7.98 -16.04 -5.49
CA LEU A 22 -6.95 -15.22 -4.85
C LEU A 22 -6.31 -15.99 -3.69
N ASN A 23 -4.97 -16.00 -3.66
CA ASN A 23 -4.17 -16.46 -2.53
C ASN A 23 -3.43 -15.26 -1.96
N MET A 24 -3.30 -15.16 -0.62
CA MET A 24 -2.66 -14.04 0.06
C MET A 24 -2.12 -14.49 1.41
N THR A 25 -0.91 -14.05 1.75
CA THR A 25 -0.28 -14.35 3.04
C THR A 25 0.29 -13.09 3.65
N VAL A 26 -0.22 -12.67 4.81
CA VAL A 26 0.25 -11.50 5.54
C VAL A 26 0.91 -11.93 6.83
N PRO A 27 2.23 -11.73 7.00
CA PRO A 27 2.93 -12.02 8.25
C PRO A 27 2.47 -11.07 9.38
N GLN A 28 2.53 -11.54 10.64
CA GLN A 28 2.28 -10.68 11.79
C GLN A 28 3.36 -9.60 11.90
N GLY A 29 2.94 -8.38 12.28
CA GLY A 29 3.81 -7.21 12.40
C GLY A 29 4.24 -6.60 11.07
N ALA A 30 3.70 -7.08 9.94
CA ALA A 30 3.96 -6.48 8.63
C ALA A 30 3.10 -5.23 8.39
N ILE A 31 3.65 -4.30 7.61
CA ILE A 31 2.85 -3.34 6.83
C ILE A 31 2.74 -3.92 5.42
N TYR A 32 1.56 -4.40 5.07
CA TYR A 32 1.30 -5.07 3.80
C TYR A 32 0.59 -4.13 2.83
N GLY A 33 1.27 -3.74 1.77
CA GLY A 33 0.72 -2.94 0.68
C GLY A 33 -0.10 -3.81 -0.28
N PHE A 34 -1.42 -3.61 -0.34
CA PHE A 34 -2.33 -4.33 -1.22
C PHE A 34 -2.64 -3.48 -2.46
N ILE A 35 -1.99 -3.79 -3.58
CA ILE A 35 -1.86 -2.95 -4.76
C ILE A 35 -2.71 -3.49 -5.90
N GLY A 36 -3.33 -2.59 -6.67
CA GLY A 36 -4.06 -2.95 -7.89
C GLY A 36 -4.94 -1.81 -8.39
N GLU A 37 -5.36 -1.91 -9.64
CA GLU A 37 -6.29 -0.96 -10.26
C GLU A 37 -7.66 -0.94 -9.57
N ASN A 38 -8.46 0.09 -9.86
CA ASN A 38 -9.85 0.14 -9.41
C ASN A 38 -10.62 -1.04 -10.02
N GLY A 39 -11.36 -1.75 -9.16
CA GLY A 39 -12.10 -2.95 -9.57
C GLY A 39 -11.28 -4.24 -9.65
N SER A 40 -9.99 -4.24 -9.25
CA SER A 40 -9.14 -5.45 -9.23
C SER A 40 -9.53 -6.47 -8.15
N GLY A 41 -10.41 -6.12 -7.19
CA GLY A 41 -10.89 -6.98 -6.12
C GLY A 41 -10.39 -6.63 -4.71
N LYS A 42 -9.58 -5.58 -4.54
CA LYS A 42 -9.01 -5.17 -3.22
C LYS A 42 -10.08 -4.98 -2.16
N SER A 43 -10.95 -3.98 -2.32
CA SER A 43 -12.00 -3.67 -1.33
C SER A 43 -12.98 -4.84 -1.11
N THR A 44 -13.18 -5.69 -2.14
CA THR A 44 -13.99 -6.92 -1.99
C THR A 44 -13.28 -7.92 -1.08
N THR A 45 -11.96 -8.10 -1.26
CA THR A 45 -11.14 -8.98 -0.41
C THR A 45 -11.12 -8.47 1.03
N GLU A 46 -10.88 -7.17 1.23
CA GLU A 46 -10.89 -6.52 2.54
C GLU A 46 -12.24 -6.68 3.25
N LYS A 47 -13.35 -6.47 2.55
CA LYS A 47 -14.71 -6.67 3.08
C LYS A 47 -14.96 -8.14 3.50
N ILE A 48 -14.39 -9.12 2.78
CA ILE A 48 -14.47 -10.54 3.17
C ILE A 48 -13.64 -10.80 4.43
N ILE A 49 -12.39 -10.32 4.48
CA ILE A 49 -11.51 -10.48 5.66
C ILE A 49 -12.19 -9.90 6.90
N CYS A 50 -12.84 -8.74 6.77
CA CYS A 50 -13.58 -8.08 7.85
C CYS A 50 -14.95 -8.78 8.17
N GLY A 51 -15.34 -9.78 7.40
CA GLY A 51 -16.64 -10.46 7.58
C GLY A 51 -17.86 -9.64 7.20
N LEU A 52 -17.67 -8.54 6.44
CA LEU A 52 -18.77 -7.68 5.96
C LEU A 52 -19.53 -8.31 4.80
N ILE A 53 -18.86 -9.15 4.01
CA ILE A 53 -19.48 -9.94 2.94
C ILE A 53 -18.95 -11.38 2.99
N LEU A 54 -19.78 -12.33 2.55
CA LEU A 54 -19.39 -13.74 2.49
C LEU A 54 -18.68 -14.04 1.18
N PRO A 55 -17.62 -14.89 1.17
CA PRO A 55 -17.02 -15.40 -0.04
C PRO A 55 -17.97 -16.35 -0.78
N SER A 56 -17.72 -16.57 -2.06
CA SER A 56 -18.38 -17.62 -2.85
C SER A 56 -17.68 -18.98 -2.72
N GLY A 57 -16.40 -18.98 -2.37
CA GLY A 57 -15.57 -20.16 -2.14
C GLY A 57 -14.17 -19.78 -1.66
N GLY A 58 -13.40 -20.79 -1.28
CA GLY A 58 -12.07 -20.61 -0.73
C GLY A 58 -12.06 -20.56 0.80
N GLU A 59 -10.88 -20.36 1.36
CA GLU A 59 -10.63 -20.34 2.81
C GLU A 59 -9.96 -19.03 3.22
N VAL A 60 -10.40 -18.46 4.35
CA VAL A 60 -9.78 -17.28 4.97
C VAL A 60 -9.52 -17.59 6.44
N LYS A 61 -8.26 -17.49 6.83
CA LYS A 61 -7.83 -17.62 8.22
C LYS A 61 -7.19 -16.33 8.71
N LEU A 62 -7.51 -15.95 9.93
CA LEU A 62 -6.89 -14.84 10.65
C LEU A 62 -6.27 -15.39 11.92
N PHE A 63 -4.96 -15.14 12.09
CA PHE A 63 -4.19 -15.68 13.22
C PHE A 63 -4.35 -17.21 13.39
N GLY A 64 -4.47 -17.94 12.26
CA GLY A 64 -4.64 -19.39 12.21
C GLY A 64 -6.06 -19.92 12.46
N LYS A 65 -7.03 -19.04 12.81
CA LYS A 65 -8.45 -19.38 13.02
C LYS A 65 -9.32 -18.94 11.84
N ASP A 66 -10.51 -19.50 11.71
CA ASP A 66 -11.50 -19.05 10.73
C ASP A 66 -11.85 -17.56 10.95
N TYR A 67 -11.95 -16.78 9.87
CA TYR A 67 -12.25 -15.34 9.92
C TYR A 67 -13.61 -15.01 10.55
N LYS A 68 -14.52 -15.99 10.70
CA LYS A 68 -15.83 -15.85 11.38
C LYS A 68 -15.74 -15.99 12.89
N ASP A 69 -14.63 -16.48 13.43
CA ASP A 69 -14.41 -16.63 14.87
C ASP A 69 -14.53 -15.26 15.55
N ALA A 70 -15.38 -15.16 16.58
CA ALA A 70 -15.69 -13.91 17.25
C ALA A 70 -14.46 -13.31 17.96
N ASP A 71 -13.60 -14.16 18.55
CA ASP A 71 -12.37 -13.72 19.24
C ASP A 71 -11.35 -13.10 18.25
N VAL A 72 -11.35 -13.61 17.03
CA VAL A 72 -10.47 -13.08 15.97
C VAL A 72 -11.02 -11.78 15.44
N ARG A 73 -12.33 -11.71 15.20
CA ARG A 73 -13.00 -10.48 14.71
C ARG A 73 -12.86 -9.31 15.68
N ALA A 74 -12.88 -9.57 16.99
CA ALA A 74 -12.64 -8.55 18.01
C ALA A 74 -11.22 -7.95 17.96
N LYS A 75 -10.28 -8.60 17.26
CA LYS A 75 -8.89 -8.14 17.10
C LYS A 75 -8.64 -7.36 15.82
N ILE A 76 -9.68 -7.09 15.04
CA ILE A 76 -9.56 -6.38 13.76
C ILE A 76 -10.06 -4.95 13.91
N GLY A 77 -9.21 -3.98 13.61
CA GLY A 77 -9.59 -2.59 13.38
C GLY A 77 -9.79 -2.35 11.88
N VAL A 78 -10.83 -1.61 11.52
CA VAL A 78 -11.23 -1.46 10.12
C VAL A 78 -11.49 0.00 9.79
N LEU A 79 -10.92 0.46 8.68
CA LEU A 79 -11.31 1.69 8.00
C LEU A 79 -11.55 1.37 6.52
N ILE A 80 -12.80 1.10 6.17
CA ILE A 80 -13.25 0.92 4.78
C ILE A 80 -14.19 2.06 4.45
N GLU A 81 -13.87 2.82 3.39
CA GLU A 81 -14.57 4.01 2.96
C GLU A 81 -14.41 5.17 3.98
N GLN A 82 -15.45 5.55 4.69
CA GLN A 82 -15.41 6.64 5.68
C GLN A 82 -15.78 6.17 7.07
N PRO A 83 -15.19 6.73 8.13
CA PRO A 83 -15.59 6.42 9.48
C PRO A 83 -17.02 6.89 9.73
N GLY A 84 -17.83 6.07 10.40
CA GLY A 84 -19.22 6.34 10.75
C GLY A 84 -19.38 7.40 11.85
N CYS A 85 -18.84 8.62 11.62
CA CYS A 85 -18.86 9.71 12.59
C CYS A 85 -20.10 10.60 12.45
N PHE A 86 -20.63 11.05 13.57
CA PHE A 86 -21.68 12.07 13.61
C PHE A 86 -21.10 13.45 13.27
N PRO A 87 -21.54 14.10 12.17
CA PRO A 87 -20.92 15.33 11.67
C PRO A 87 -20.92 16.51 12.64
N ASN A 88 -21.98 16.62 13.46
CA ASN A 88 -22.18 17.71 14.39
C ASN A 88 -21.55 17.49 15.79
N TYR A 89 -21.07 16.27 16.06
CA TYR A 89 -20.36 15.95 17.29
C TYR A 89 -18.88 16.34 17.16
N SER A 90 -18.25 16.63 18.32
CA SER A 90 -16.80 16.80 18.34
C SER A 90 -16.09 15.48 18.05
N VAL A 91 -14.82 15.55 17.65
CA VAL A 91 -13.95 14.38 17.51
C VAL A 91 -13.96 13.58 18.81
N TRP A 92 -13.78 14.24 19.94
CA TRP A 92 -13.84 13.64 21.27
C TRP A 92 -15.14 12.86 21.50
N ASN A 93 -16.31 13.49 21.27
CA ASN A 93 -17.60 12.85 21.52
C ASN A 93 -17.84 11.64 20.58
N ASN A 94 -17.40 11.72 19.32
CA ASN A 94 -17.44 10.59 18.41
C ASN A 94 -16.58 9.44 18.94
N MET A 95 -15.35 9.73 19.39
CA MET A 95 -14.44 8.71 19.94
C MET A 95 -14.98 8.10 21.22
N MET A 96 -15.57 8.90 22.13
CA MET A 96 -16.20 8.41 23.36
C MET A 96 -17.40 7.50 23.08
N LEU A 97 -18.21 7.85 22.07
CA LEU A 97 -19.33 7.00 21.65
C LEU A 97 -18.83 5.65 21.12
N GLN A 98 -17.78 5.67 20.31
CA GLN A 98 -17.18 4.44 19.80
C GLN A 98 -16.57 3.59 20.93
N ALA A 99 -15.89 4.22 21.87
CA ALA A 99 -15.34 3.53 23.03
C ALA A 99 -16.43 2.87 23.89
N ALA A 100 -17.57 3.56 24.06
CA ALA A 100 -18.73 2.99 24.74
C ALA A 100 -19.35 1.80 23.98
N ASN A 101 -19.45 1.88 22.64
CA ASN A 101 -19.89 0.77 21.80
C ASN A 101 -18.99 -0.47 21.92
N LEU A 102 -17.70 -0.26 22.13
CA LEU A 102 -16.70 -1.32 22.31
C LEU A 102 -16.61 -1.82 23.78
N GLY A 103 -17.36 -1.21 24.70
CA GLY A 103 -17.35 -1.59 26.12
C GLY A 103 -16.04 -1.27 26.84
N ILE A 104 -15.31 -0.21 26.41
CA ILE A 104 -14.03 0.17 27.00
C ILE A 104 -14.26 0.86 28.35
N GLU A 105 -13.84 0.23 29.45
CA GLU A 105 -14.07 0.75 30.81
C GLU A 105 -13.41 2.10 31.06
N ASN A 106 -12.13 2.27 30.66
CA ASN A 106 -11.37 3.51 30.81
C ASN A 106 -11.38 4.34 29.52
N ALA A 107 -12.59 4.54 28.95
CA ALA A 107 -12.78 5.16 27.64
C ALA A 107 -12.04 6.50 27.46
N ALA A 108 -12.11 7.41 28.45
CA ALA A 108 -11.50 8.73 28.34
C ALA A 108 -9.96 8.68 28.25
N GLU A 109 -9.33 7.74 28.96
CA GLU A 109 -7.87 7.54 28.90
C GLU A 109 -7.46 6.93 27.58
N GLU A 110 -8.18 5.91 27.13
CA GLU A 110 -7.88 5.22 25.87
C GLU A 110 -8.09 6.15 24.66
N VAL A 111 -9.17 6.95 24.67
CA VAL A 111 -9.40 7.96 23.63
C VAL A 111 -8.27 8.99 23.58
N ARG A 112 -7.77 9.48 24.72
CA ARG A 112 -6.61 10.40 24.73
C ARG A 112 -5.37 9.74 24.13
N LYS A 113 -5.07 8.48 24.52
CA LYS A 113 -3.93 7.73 23.98
C LYS A 113 -4.01 7.59 22.45
N VAL A 114 -5.17 7.15 21.97
CA VAL A 114 -5.37 6.95 20.52
C VAL A 114 -5.32 8.28 19.76
N LEU A 115 -5.94 9.35 20.27
CA LEU A 115 -5.85 10.67 19.64
C LEU A 115 -4.42 11.19 19.58
N LYS A 116 -3.58 10.85 20.56
CA LYS A 116 -2.15 11.17 20.53
C LYS A 116 -1.43 10.40 19.42
N VAL A 117 -1.67 9.10 19.30
CA VAL A 117 -1.08 8.27 18.24
C VAL A 117 -1.36 8.83 16.84
N VAL A 118 -2.59 9.30 16.60
CA VAL A 118 -2.98 9.84 15.30
C VAL A 118 -2.78 11.36 15.17
N HIS A 119 -2.07 12.00 16.10
CA HIS A 119 -1.78 13.45 16.11
C HIS A 119 -3.05 14.33 16.03
N MET A 120 -4.08 13.96 16.79
CA MET A 120 -5.39 14.65 16.81
C MET A 120 -5.76 15.26 18.17
N GLU A 121 -4.85 15.30 19.16
CA GLU A 121 -5.12 15.81 20.51
C GLU A 121 -5.62 17.26 20.48
N GLY A 122 -4.91 18.14 19.75
CA GLY A 122 -5.25 19.56 19.62
C GLY A 122 -6.57 19.83 18.90
N SER A 123 -7.14 18.80 18.22
CA SER A 123 -8.38 18.90 17.44
C SER A 123 -9.56 18.16 18.07
N ALA A 124 -9.40 17.64 19.28
CA ALA A 124 -10.41 16.81 19.95
C ALA A 124 -11.77 17.52 20.12
N SER A 125 -11.77 18.85 20.33
CA SER A 125 -12.98 19.68 20.47
C SER A 125 -13.63 20.07 19.13
N ASN A 126 -12.92 19.91 18.02
CA ASN A 126 -13.44 20.29 16.70
C ASN A 126 -14.62 19.41 16.31
N LYS A 127 -15.65 20.01 15.68
CA LYS A 127 -16.75 19.23 15.09
C LYS A 127 -16.23 18.44 13.89
N TYR A 128 -16.63 17.17 13.77
CA TYR A 128 -16.15 16.28 12.69
C TYR A 128 -16.38 16.88 11.29
N LYS A 129 -17.53 17.55 11.07
CA LYS A 129 -17.80 18.19 9.77
C LYS A 129 -16.80 19.24 9.35
N ASN A 130 -16.13 19.89 10.32
CA ASN A 130 -15.15 20.95 10.10
C ASN A 130 -13.72 20.40 9.93
N CYS A 131 -13.51 19.09 10.05
CA CYS A 131 -12.21 18.46 9.87
C CYS A 131 -11.85 18.37 8.38
N SER A 132 -10.57 18.59 8.06
CA SER A 132 -10.02 18.35 6.73
C SER A 132 -10.11 16.84 6.36
N LEU A 133 -9.88 16.52 5.11
CA LEU A 133 -9.84 15.11 4.66
C LEU A 133 -8.80 14.31 5.45
N GLY A 134 -7.57 14.81 5.58
CA GLY A 134 -6.51 14.15 6.35
C GLY A 134 -6.83 14.00 7.83
N MET A 135 -7.51 14.97 8.43
CA MET A 135 -8.02 14.83 9.81
C MET A 135 -9.08 13.72 9.90
N LYS A 136 -10.00 13.66 8.94
CA LYS A 136 -11.05 12.61 8.89
C LYS A 136 -10.45 11.21 8.72
N GLN A 137 -9.43 11.06 7.88
CA GLN A 137 -8.72 9.79 7.73
C GLN A 137 -8.03 9.37 9.03
N ARG A 138 -7.32 10.30 9.69
CA ARG A 138 -6.69 10.01 10.99
C ARG A 138 -7.70 9.68 12.09
N ILE A 139 -8.86 10.33 12.11
CA ILE A 139 -9.97 9.98 13.00
C ILE A 139 -10.48 8.57 12.71
N GLY A 140 -10.59 8.17 11.43
CA GLY A 140 -10.97 6.82 11.04
C GLY A 140 -10.00 5.76 11.55
N ILE A 141 -8.70 6.02 11.45
CA ILE A 141 -7.68 5.15 12.05
C ILE A 141 -7.80 5.13 13.57
N ALA A 142 -8.04 6.29 14.20
CA ALA A 142 -8.27 6.35 15.64
C ALA A 142 -9.45 5.47 16.09
N PHE A 143 -10.55 5.49 15.34
CA PHE A 143 -11.69 4.59 15.58
C PHE A 143 -11.31 3.12 15.51
N ALA A 144 -10.54 2.76 14.49
CA ALA A 144 -10.09 1.39 14.29
C ALA A 144 -9.11 0.93 15.39
N LEU A 145 -8.32 1.85 15.98
CA LEU A 145 -7.35 1.57 17.04
C LEU A 145 -7.94 1.42 18.43
N LEU A 146 -9.15 1.96 18.72
CA LEU A 146 -9.75 1.96 20.05
C LEU A 146 -9.88 0.57 20.70
N GLY A 147 -10.12 -0.45 19.89
CA GLY A 147 -10.22 -1.84 20.38
C GLY A 147 -8.87 -2.54 20.59
N LYS A 148 -7.74 -1.83 20.49
CA LYS A 148 -6.38 -2.40 20.51
C LYS A 148 -6.23 -3.58 19.56
N PRO A 149 -6.50 -3.38 18.27
CA PRO A 149 -6.50 -4.47 17.31
C PRO A 149 -5.09 -5.03 17.11
N SER A 150 -5.01 -6.32 16.79
CA SER A 150 -3.77 -6.96 16.31
C SER A 150 -3.64 -6.88 14.79
N LEU A 151 -4.71 -6.53 14.09
CA LEU A 151 -4.77 -6.37 12.63
C LEU A 151 -5.59 -5.13 12.28
N LEU A 152 -5.00 -4.24 11.48
CA LEU A 152 -5.64 -3.07 10.89
C LEU A 152 -5.84 -3.27 9.40
N ILE A 153 -7.06 -3.02 8.91
CA ILE A 153 -7.39 -3.04 7.48
C ILE A 153 -7.86 -1.65 7.07
N LEU A 154 -7.12 -1.04 6.15
CA LEU A 154 -7.27 0.36 5.76
C LEU A 154 -7.44 0.46 4.24
N ASP A 155 -8.66 0.81 3.79
CA ASP A 155 -8.95 1.00 2.36
C ASP A 155 -8.63 2.45 1.95
N GLU A 156 -7.60 2.62 1.11
CA GLU A 156 -7.14 3.90 0.53
C GLU A 156 -6.94 5.05 1.54
N PRO A 157 -6.30 4.86 2.71
CA PRO A 157 -6.26 5.86 3.78
C PRO A 157 -5.40 7.09 3.46
N ILE A 158 -4.54 7.02 2.45
CA ILE A 158 -3.66 8.12 2.00
C ILE A 158 -4.21 8.86 0.77
N ASN A 159 -5.33 8.39 0.21
CA ASN A 159 -5.89 8.99 -0.99
C ASN A 159 -6.42 10.41 -0.74
N GLY A 160 -6.02 11.36 -1.61
CA GLY A 160 -6.45 12.75 -1.54
C GLY A 160 -5.82 13.56 -0.41
N LEU A 161 -4.78 13.07 0.24
CA LEU A 161 -4.00 13.81 1.22
C LEU A 161 -2.96 14.69 0.52
N ASP A 162 -2.66 15.84 1.13
CA ASP A 162 -1.50 16.64 0.77
C ASP A 162 -0.19 16.00 1.30
N ALA A 163 0.95 16.56 0.93
CA ALA A 163 2.26 16.01 1.27
C ALA A 163 2.48 15.90 2.78
N ASP A 164 1.99 16.87 3.57
CA ASP A 164 2.11 16.84 5.04
C ASP A 164 1.18 15.78 5.64
N GLY A 165 -0.06 15.69 5.16
CA GLY A 165 -1.00 14.62 5.53
C GLY A 165 -0.46 13.22 5.24
N MET A 166 0.17 13.01 4.08
CA MET A 166 0.83 11.74 3.74
C MET A 166 2.01 11.43 4.68
N ARG A 167 2.84 12.43 5.01
CA ARG A 167 3.94 12.27 5.96
C ARG A 167 3.43 11.83 7.35
N ILE A 168 2.44 12.55 7.90
CA ILE A 168 1.85 12.21 9.19
C ILE A 168 1.23 10.81 9.17
N MET A 169 0.56 10.45 8.08
CA MET A 169 -0.05 9.12 7.95
C MET A 169 1.01 8.02 8.00
N ARG A 170 2.15 8.20 7.32
CA ARG A 170 3.28 7.24 7.39
C ARG A 170 3.80 7.10 8.83
N GLU A 171 4.00 8.21 9.54
CA GLU A 171 4.43 8.19 10.93
C GLU A 171 3.45 7.40 11.81
N VAL A 172 2.14 7.64 11.66
CA VAL A 172 1.09 6.92 12.39
C VAL A 172 1.13 5.42 12.11
N LEU A 173 1.20 5.01 10.84
CA LEU A 173 1.19 3.59 10.47
C LEU A 173 2.45 2.86 10.94
N THR A 174 3.60 3.55 10.86
CA THR A 174 4.87 3.01 11.38
C THR A 174 4.82 2.85 12.90
N ASP A 175 4.34 3.87 13.63
CA ASP A 175 4.21 3.83 15.08
C ASP A 175 3.28 2.70 15.55
N VAL A 176 2.11 2.56 14.89
CA VAL A 176 1.14 1.49 15.18
C VAL A 176 1.74 0.10 14.97
N THR A 177 2.57 -0.07 13.97
CA THR A 177 3.21 -1.37 13.72
C THR A 177 4.36 -1.63 14.67
N GLN A 178 5.27 -0.67 14.85
CA GLN A 178 6.50 -0.87 15.62
C GLN A 178 6.28 -0.86 17.13
N ASN A 179 5.44 0.06 17.63
CA ASN A 179 5.26 0.28 19.07
C ASN A 179 4.03 -0.45 19.64
N TYR A 180 3.04 -0.76 18.80
CA TYR A 180 1.85 -1.51 19.23
C TYR A 180 1.80 -2.94 18.70
N GLY A 181 2.76 -3.34 17.85
CA GLY A 181 2.85 -4.70 17.29
C GLY A 181 1.66 -5.07 16.38
N CYS A 182 0.94 -4.07 15.87
CA CYS A 182 -0.23 -4.29 15.03
C CYS A 182 0.21 -4.60 13.59
N THR A 183 -0.39 -5.60 12.97
CA THR A 183 -0.25 -5.86 11.53
C THR A 183 -1.14 -4.90 10.77
N VAL A 184 -0.64 -4.30 9.71
CA VAL A 184 -1.41 -3.35 8.89
C VAL A 184 -1.53 -3.86 7.46
N VAL A 185 -2.74 -3.94 6.95
CA VAL A 185 -3.03 -4.10 5.51
C VAL A 185 -3.55 -2.78 5.00
N ILE A 186 -2.89 -2.23 4.00
CA ILE A 186 -3.23 -0.94 3.40
C ILE A 186 -3.41 -1.12 1.90
N SER A 187 -4.62 -0.87 1.39
CA SER A 187 -4.81 -0.74 -0.04
C SER A 187 -4.43 0.66 -0.50
N SER A 188 -3.75 0.76 -1.63
CA SER A 188 -3.46 2.05 -2.25
C SER A 188 -3.14 1.87 -3.74
N HIS A 189 -3.38 2.94 -4.51
CA HIS A 189 -2.90 3.12 -5.87
C HIS A 189 -1.72 4.10 -5.94
N ILE A 190 -1.31 4.71 -4.81
CA ILE A 190 -0.17 5.63 -4.70
C ILE A 190 1.08 4.83 -4.28
N LEU A 191 1.73 4.22 -5.26
CA LEU A 191 2.80 3.24 -5.05
C LEU A 191 4.03 3.83 -4.37
N GLY A 192 4.44 5.06 -4.74
CA GLY A 192 5.58 5.74 -4.14
C GLY A 192 5.43 6.05 -2.65
N GLU A 193 4.19 6.13 -2.12
CA GLU A 193 3.97 6.27 -0.69
C GLU A 193 4.01 4.92 0.03
N LEU A 194 3.47 3.85 -0.58
CA LEU A 194 3.58 2.49 -0.05
C LEU A 194 5.04 2.02 0.03
N GLU A 195 5.85 2.34 -0.97
CA GLU A 195 7.28 1.97 -1.01
C GLU A 195 8.07 2.46 0.20
N LYS A 196 7.63 3.59 0.80
CA LYS A 196 8.30 4.18 1.96
C LYS A 196 8.01 3.49 3.29
N ILE A 197 6.93 2.69 3.38
CA ILE A 197 6.48 2.12 4.65
C ILE A 197 6.20 0.62 4.61
N ALA A 198 5.79 0.09 3.45
CA ALA A 198 5.40 -1.32 3.36
C ALA A 198 6.62 -2.25 3.45
N THR A 199 6.45 -3.32 4.20
CA THR A 199 7.43 -4.41 4.34
C THR A 199 7.13 -5.57 3.40
N HIS A 200 5.88 -5.67 2.96
CA HIS A 200 5.39 -6.71 2.05
C HIS A 200 4.41 -6.10 1.06
N TYR A 201 4.34 -6.67 -0.13
CA TYR A 201 3.45 -6.23 -1.21
C TYR A 201 2.67 -7.39 -1.78
N GLY A 202 1.39 -7.16 -2.05
CA GLY A 202 0.55 -8.04 -2.87
C GLY A 202 -0.06 -7.26 -4.01
N ILE A 203 0.19 -7.70 -5.26
CA ILE A 203 -0.30 -7.05 -6.46
C ILE A 203 -1.45 -7.86 -7.04
N VAL A 204 -2.63 -7.22 -7.16
CA VAL A 204 -3.86 -7.88 -7.62
C VAL A 204 -4.32 -7.31 -8.95
N ARG A 205 -4.69 -8.21 -9.86
CA ARG A 205 -5.28 -7.88 -11.15
C ARG A 205 -6.38 -8.87 -11.51
N GLY A 206 -7.56 -8.38 -11.90
CA GLY A 206 -8.69 -9.23 -12.30
C GLY A 206 -9.12 -10.24 -11.25
N GLY A 207 -9.05 -9.89 -9.98
CA GLY A 207 -9.42 -10.75 -8.84
C GLY A 207 -8.40 -11.84 -8.50
N LYS A 208 -7.18 -11.80 -9.07
CA LYS A 208 -6.09 -12.74 -8.79
C LYS A 208 -4.88 -12.02 -8.24
N MET A 209 -4.16 -12.66 -7.31
CA MET A 209 -2.83 -12.23 -6.93
C MET A 209 -1.87 -12.55 -8.08
N ILE A 210 -1.20 -11.54 -8.64
CA ILE A 210 -0.22 -11.72 -9.74
C ILE A 210 1.21 -11.68 -9.23
N ALA A 211 1.46 -11.02 -8.10
CA ALA A 211 2.75 -11.05 -7.42
C ALA A 211 2.54 -10.83 -5.92
N GLU A 212 3.33 -11.53 -5.11
CA GLU A 212 3.43 -11.32 -3.65
C GLU A 212 4.91 -11.40 -3.28
N MET A 213 5.43 -10.38 -2.57
CA MET A 213 6.85 -10.26 -2.26
C MET A 213 7.12 -9.38 -1.04
N THR A 214 8.29 -9.53 -0.45
CA THR A 214 8.81 -8.61 0.57
C THR A 214 9.40 -7.34 -0.06
N ALA A 215 9.59 -6.29 0.75
CA ALA A 215 10.33 -5.11 0.32
C ALA A 215 11.79 -5.42 -0.04
N GLU A 216 12.39 -6.41 0.62
CA GLU A 216 13.76 -6.90 0.34
C GLU A 216 13.82 -7.59 -1.02
N GLU A 217 12.85 -8.48 -1.33
CA GLU A 217 12.74 -9.14 -2.64
C GLU A 217 12.46 -8.13 -3.75
N LEU A 218 11.56 -7.15 -3.53
CA LEU A 218 11.35 -6.04 -4.46
C LEU A 218 12.68 -5.31 -4.70
N ASN A 219 13.38 -4.94 -3.64
CA ASN A 219 14.66 -4.25 -3.73
C ASN A 219 15.76 -5.08 -4.45
N ALA A 220 15.77 -6.38 -4.27
CA ALA A 220 16.69 -7.29 -4.96
C ALA A 220 16.34 -7.45 -6.45
N ASN A 221 15.04 -7.46 -6.77
CA ASN A 221 14.53 -7.55 -8.14
C ASN A 221 14.58 -6.20 -8.88
N CYS A 222 14.62 -5.08 -8.15
CA CYS A 222 14.76 -3.73 -8.69
C CYS A 222 16.20 -3.52 -9.19
N ARG A 223 16.42 -3.81 -10.46
CA ARG A 223 17.70 -3.55 -11.12
C ARG A 223 17.96 -2.06 -11.18
N THR A 224 19.23 -1.69 -10.99
CA THR A 224 19.67 -0.33 -11.34
C THR A 224 19.73 -0.21 -12.85
N TYR A 225 19.33 0.93 -13.37
CA TYR A 225 19.51 1.27 -14.76
C TYR A 225 20.26 2.60 -14.91
N ILE A 226 20.93 2.74 -16.04
CA ILE A 226 21.56 3.98 -16.43
C ILE A 226 20.59 4.74 -17.33
N ALA A 227 20.22 5.95 -16.94
CA ALA A 227 19.47 6.90 -17.76
C ALA A 227 20.42 7.97 -18.28
N LEU A 228 20.47 8.17 -19.59
CA LEU A 228 21.35 9.16 -20.20
C LEU A 228 20.63 10.00 -21.24
N LYS A 229 21.02 11.28 -21.33
CA LYS A 229 20.66 12.15 -22.45
C LYS A 229 21.86 12.30 -23.38
N VAL A 230 21.58 12.29 -24.66
CA VAL A 230 22.55 12.43 -25.74
C VAL A 230 22.05 13.43 -26.78
N GLN A 231 22.95 13.99 -27.57
CA GLN A 231 22.53 14.92 -28.63
C GLN A 231 21.72 14.27 -29.74
N ASN A 232 21.95 12.97 -30.02
CA ASN A 232 21.22 12.21 -31.04
C ASN A 232 20.81 10.85 -30.47
N THR A 233 19.56 10.77 -30.02
CA THR A 233 18.97 9.59 -29.38
C THR A 233 18.93 8.37 -30.29
N GLU A 234 18.61 8.54 -31.57
CA GLU A 234 18.53 7.44 -32.53
C GLU A 234 19.91 6.83 -32.82
N SER A 235 20.93 7.66 -32.98
CA SER A 235 22.32 7.17 -33.15
C SER A 235 22.81 6.44 -31.91
N ALA A 236 22.52 6.96 -30.72
CA ALA A 236 22.88 6.34 -29.45
C ALA A 236 22.18 4.97 -29.29
N LYS A 237 20.89 4.89 -29.58
CA LYS A 237 20.13 3.62 -29.54
C LYS A 237 20.74 2.59 -30.48
N ALA A 238 21.05 2.97 -31.71
CA ALA A 238 21.62 2.05 -32.69
C ALA A 238 22.97 1.49 -32.23
N GLN A 239 23.81 2.31 -31.60
CA GLN A 239 25.10 1.85 -31.07
C GLN A 239 24.93 1.01 -29.79
N LEU A 240 24.11 1.49 -28.84
CA LEU A 240 23.86 0.78 -27.57
C LEU A 240 23.20 -0.58 -27.82
N GLY A 241 22.27 -0.70 -28.79
CA GLY A 241 21.61 -1.94 -29.17
C GLY A 241 22.54 -3.03 -29.73
N ARG A 242 23.78 -2.67 -30.12
CA ARG A 242 24.82 -3.65 -30.51
C ARG A 242 25.47 -4.32 -29.31
N LYS A 243 25.46 -3.66 -28.14
CA LYS A 243 26.17 -4.12 -26.94
C LYS A 243 25.22 -4.55 -25.82
N TYR A 244 24.08 -3.88 -25.68
CA TYR A 244 23.14 -4.08 -24.59
C TYR A 244 21.80 -4.62 -25.08
N ARG A 245 21.17 -5.51 -24.28
CA ARG A 245 19.98 -6.24 -24.68
C ARG A 245 18.68 -5.47 -24.41
N ARG A 246 18.61 -4.73 -23.29
CA ARG A 246 17.42 -4.00 -22.89
C ARG A 246 17.66 -2.50 -22.83
N ILE A 247 17.17 -1.82 -23.87
CA ILE A 247 17.27 -0.38 -24.05
C ILE A 247 15.86 0.18 -24.30
N GLU A 248 15.49 1.19 -23.54
CA GLU A 248 14.22 1.88 -23.67
C GLU A 248 14.46 3.39 -23.76
N THR A 249 13.48 4.15 -24.26
CA THR A 249 13.50 5.62 -24.19
C THR A 249 12.25 6.05 -23.46
N ASP A 250 12.40 6.96 -22.49
CA ASP A 250 11.26 7.54 -21.79
C ASP A 250 10.70 8.79 -22.49
N GLU A 251 9.64 9.36 -21.94
CA GLU A 251 8.95 10.54 -22.46
C GLU A 251 9.85 11.81 -22.42
N ASP A 252 10.83 11.84 -21.52
CA ASP A 252 11.80 12.92 -21.36
C ASP A 252 13.04 12.76 -22.25
N GLU A 253 13.01 11.80 -23.21
CA GLU A 253 14.10 11.48 -24.15
C GLU A 253 15.36 10.89 -23.49
N TYR A 254 15.28 10.35 -22.25
CA TYR A 254 16.37 9.58 -21.68
C TYR A 254 16.42 8.18 -22.30
N VAL A 255 17.62 7.78 -22.71
CA VAL A 255 17.92 6.39 -23.06
C VAL A 255 18.24 5.63 -21.78
N ARG A 256 17.48 4.58 -21.48
CA ARG A 256 17.61 3.74 -20.28
C ARG A 256 18.25 2.41 -20.65
N ILE A 257 19.24 1.97 -19.88
CA ILE A 257 19.99 0.71 -20.07
C ILE A 257 19.87 -0.10 -18.78
N TYR A 258 19.32 -1.31 -18.87
CA TYR A 258 18.96 -2.16 -17.72
C TYR A 258 19.94 -3.33 -17.47
N ASP A 259 21.01 -3.46 -18.22
CA ASP A 259 21.89 -4.64 -18.23
C ASP A 259 22.92 -4.70 -17.08
N GLY A 260 22.70 -3.96 -15.98
CA GLY A 260 23.59 -3.99 -14.81
C GLY A 260 24.96 -3.37 -15.04
N VAL A 261 25.05 -2.41 -15.94
CA VAL A 261 26.28 -1.72 -16.36
C VAL A 261 26.54 -0.48 -15.48
N THR A 262 27.79 -0.06 -15.43
CA THR A 262 28.16 1.20 -14.76
C THR A 262 28.01 2.41 -15.69
N ALA A 263 27.85 3.59 -15.10
CA ALA A 263 27.76 4.84 -15.85
C ALA A 263 29.05 5.07 -16.67
N GLU A 264 30.20 4.74 -16.09
CA GLU A 264 31.54 4.89 -16.71
C GLU A 264 31.64 4.02 -17.97
N GLU A 265 31.29 2.73 -17.90
CA GLU A 265 31.31 1.82 -19.05
C GLU A 265 30.42 2.28 -20.21
N VAL A 266 29.27 2.88 -19.92
CA VAL A 266 28.34 3.38 -20.93
C VAL A 266 28.88 4.66 -21.58
N VAL A 267 29.41 5.57 -20.78
CA VAL A 267 30.01 6.83 -21.29
C VAL A 267 31.21 6.53 -22.19
N ASP A 268 32.12 5.66 -21.74
CA ASP A 268 33.32 5.30 -22.50
C ASP A 268 32.95 4.65 -23.84
N TYR A 269 31.95 3.76 -23.81
CA TYR A 269 31.47 3.12 -25.03
C TYR A 269 30.87 4.12 -26.03
N LEU A 270 30.05 5.05 -25.58
CA LEU A 270 29.42 6.06 -26.44
C LEU A 270 30.44 7.06 -26.95
N TYR A 271 31.35 7.52 -26.09
CA TYR A 271 32.42 8.43 -26.48
C TYR A 271 33.34 7.83 -27.54
N GLY A 272 33.74 6.54 -27.39
CA GLY A 272 34.50 5.81 -28.39
C GLY A 272 33.79 5.66 -29.73
N ASN A 273 32.44 5.82 -29.78
CA ASN A 273 31.64 5.80 -31.01
C ASN A 273 31.22 7.21 -31.46
N GLY A 274 31.85 8.28 -30.94
CA GLY A 274 31.63 9.66 -31.36
C GLY A 274 30.30 10.26 -30.84
N ILE A 275 29.68 9.67 -29.80
CA ILE A 275 28.41 10.14 -29.22
C ILE A 275 28.70 10.84 -27.88
N VAL A 276 28.28 12.10 -27.78
CA VAL A 276 28.46 12.90 -26.57
C VAL A 276 27.24 12.70 -25.64
N VAL A 277 27.51 12.28 -24.42
CA VAL A 277 26.53 12.21 -23.34
C VAL A 277 26.44 13.57 -22.66
N THR A 278 25.24 14.14 -22.61
CA THR A 278 24.98 15.45 -22.00
C THR A 278 24.54 15.35 -20.54
N GLU A 279 23.88 14.25 -20.18
CA GLU A 279 23.46 13.97 -18.82
C GLU A 279 23.47 12.46 -18.58
N ILE A 280 23.88 12.03 -17.40
CA ILE A 280 23.84 10.63 -16.99
C ILE A 280 23.38 10.51 -15.54
N LYS A 281 22.48 9.56 -15.27
CA LYS A 281 21.96 9.26 -13.94
C LYS A 281 21.91 7.75 -13.76
N THR A 282 22.38 7.28 -12.61
CA THR A 282 22.08 5.91 -12.15
C THR A 282 20.78 5.96 -11.37
N ARG A 283 19.78 5.20 -11.78
CA ARG A 283 18.50 5.09 -11.10
C ARG A 283 18.21 3.65 -10.75
N LYS A 284 17.40 3.46 -9.71
CA LYS A 284 16.87 2.17 -9.30
C LYS A 284 15.41 2.09 -9.73
N ILE A 285 15.00 0.94 -10.28
CA ILE A 285 13.59 0.67 -10.55
C ILE A 285 12.85 0.70 -9.20
N GLY A 286 11.85 1.54 -9.05
CA GLY A 286 10.99 1.58 -7.87
C GLY A 286 9.77 0.67 -8.03
N LEU A 287 8.96 0.60 -6.99
CA LEU A 287 7.71 -0.17 -6.98
C LEU A 287 6.77 0.22 -8.14
N GLU A 288 6.73 1.50 -8.51
CA GLU A 288 5.86 2.01 -9.57
C GLU A 288 6.28 1.49 -10.95
N GLU A 289 7.58 1.55 -11.27
CA GLU A 289 8.09 1.01 -12.54
C GLU A 289 7.96 -0.53 -12.60
N TYR A 290 8.25 -1.23 -11.49
CA TYR A 290 8.05 -2.67 -11.37
C TYR A 290 6.57 -3.07 -11.60
N TYR A 291 5.64 -2.31 -11.01
CA TYR A 291 4.22 -2.53 -11.21
C TYR A 291 3.80 -2.35 -12.68
N VAL A 292 4.29 -1.29 -13.35
CA VAL A 292 4.01 -1.03 -14.77
C VAL A 292 4.52 -2.17 -15.65
N ASP A 293 5.73 -2.69 -15.38
CA ASP A 293 6.32 -3.80 -16.13
C ASP A 293 5.48 -5.08 -15.95
N LEU A 294 5.08 -5.42 -14.71
CA LEU A 294 4.18 -6.56 -14.45
C LEU A 294 2.84 -6.44 -15.19
N MET A 295 2.31 -5.22 -15.30
CA MET A 295 1.05 -4.99 -16.02
C MET A 295 1.19 -5.12 -17.53
N LYS A 296 2.40 -4.94 -18.10
CA LYS A 296 2.69 -5.16 -19.53
C LYS A 296 2.88 -6.64 -19.87
N GLU A 297 3.61 -7.40 -19.03
CA GLU A 297 3.91 -8.84 -19.26
C GLU A 297 2.68 -9.74 -19.24
N GLY A 298 1.59 -9.32 -18.64
CA GLY A 298 0.34 -10.09 -18.56
C GLY A 298 -0.69 -9.79 -19.67
N ARG A 299 -0.26 -9.17 -20.79
CA ARG A 299 -1.14 -8.90 -21.96
C ARG A 299 -0.99 -9.96 -23.04
#